data_ec4116c4574b9dee47601d7ccd7ec9dd
#
_entry.id   ec4116c4574b9dee47601d7ccd7ec9dd
#
_cell.length_a   1.000
_cell.length_b   1.000
_cell.length_c   1.000
_cell.angle_alpha   90.00
_cell.angle_beta   90.00
_cell.angle_gamma   90.00
#
_symmetry.space_group_name_H-M   'P 1'
#
loop_
_entity.id
_entity.type
_entity.pdbx_description
1 polymer ?
#
loop_
_entity_poly.entity_id
_entity_poly.type
_entity_poly.pdbx_seq_one_letter_code
_entity_poly.pdbx_strand_id
1 'polypeptide(L)'
;MGEFDGKSVIVTGGALGIGGAASEAFAREGANVTILDWNAEAGNAAVDRIVSDGGTAQFIHADAGTTDGCRSCVDAAVDKYGGVNVVFNNVGIQPPDSYVDAVELPEETWDKIIAVNLKSRFLLAKYSIPHMRKVGGGVIISSASVQGLQSMGGVSAYAASKGGDLSLMRQMSLDFAKDNIRVVSVNPGAIDTPM
;
A
#
# COMPACT_ATOMS: atom_id res chain seq x y z
N MET A 1 -8.94 7.79 23.51
CA MET A 1 -8.26 6.62 22.96
C MET A 1 -8.83 6.41 21.58
N GLY A 2 -8.00 6.50 20.55
CA GLY A 2 -8.41 6.29 19.18
C GLY A 2 -8.62 4.81 18.87
N GLU A 3 -9.26 4.49 17.75
CA GLU A 3 -9.57 3.12 17.34
C GLU A 3 -8.29 2.29 17.05
N PHE A 4 -7.20 2.96 16.66
CA PHE A 4 -5.91 2.35 16.33
C PHE A 4 -4.81 2.62 17.38
N ASP A 5 -5.19 2.96 18.60
CA ASP A 5 -4.24 3.33 19.67
C ASP A 5 -3.16 2.26 19.86
N GLY A 6 -1.89 2.64 19.69
CA GLY A 6 -0.72 1.78 19.77
C GLY A 6 -0.55 0.75 18.64
N LYS A 7 -1.43 0.71 17.62
CA LYS A 7 -1.31 -0.22 16.49
C LYS A 7 -0.23 0.24 15.52
N SER A 8 0.59 -0.70 15.04
CA SER A 8 1.57 -0.47 13.98
C SER A 8 0.90 -0.60 12.61
N VAL A 9 0.91 0.47 11.82
CA VAL A 9 0.27 0.58 10.50
C VAL A 9 1.30 0.92 9.44
N ILE A 10 1.38 0.13 8.38
CA ILE A 10 2.19 0.42 7.19
C ILE A 10 1.28 1.00 6.11
N VAL A 11 1.66 2.15 5.52
CA VAL A 11 0.97 2.78 4.38
C VAL A 11 1.95 2.95 3.24
N THR A 12 1.70 2.28 2.11
CA THR A 12 2.53 2.43 0.91
C THR A 12 1.98 3.52 -0.01
N GLY A 13 2.87 4.31 -0.64
CA GLY A 13 2.46 5.55 -1.29
C GLY A 13 1.79 6.50 -0.30
N GLY A 14 2.29 6.50 0.96
CA GLY A 14 1.67 7.15 2.09
C GLY A 14 2.01 8.62 2.26
N ALA A 15 2.76 9.22 1.33
CA ALA A 15 3.19 10.61 1.42
C ALA A 15 2.12 11.61 0.91
N LEU A 16 1.38 11.25 -0.14
CA LEU A 16 0.46 12.13 -0.86
C LEU A 16 -0.87 11.43 -1.20
N GLY A 17 -1.83 12.19 -1.70
CA GLY A 17 -3.10 11.68 -2.21
C GLY A 17 -3.87 10.83 -1.19
N ILE A 18 -4.46 9.73 -1.66
CA ILE A 18 -5.24 8.81 -0.81
C ILE A 18 -4.38 8.24 0.31
N GLY A 19 -3.13 7.85 0.00
CA GLY A 19 -2.21 7.30 0.99
C GLY A 19 -1.81 8.29 2.06
N GLY A 20 -1.53 9.55 1.68
CA GLY A 20 -1.22 10.63 2.62
C GLY A 20 -2.38 10.92 3.57
N ALA A 21 -3.59 11.06 3.03
CA ALA A 21 -4.79 11.25 3.84
C ALA A 21 -5.05 10.07 4.80
N ALA A 22 -4.80 8.83 4.34
CA ALA A 22 -4.92 7.65 5.18
C ALA A 22 -3.86 7.62 6.28
N SER A 23 -2.60 7.99 5.97
CA SER A 23 -1.51 8.07 6.97
C SER A 23 -1.87 9.03 8.09
N GLU A 24 -2.35 10.22 7.76
CA GLU A 24 -2.80 11.21 8.73
C GLU A 24 -4.03 10.72 9.53
N ALA A 25 -5.00 10.07 8.86
CA ALA A 25 -6.18 9.54 9.54
C ALA A 25 -5.82 8.44 10.55
N PHE A 26 -4.98 7.48 10.18
CA PHE A 26 -4.51 6.45 11.09
C PHE A 26 -3.77 7.04 12.29
N ALA A 27 -2.89 8.03 12.04
CA ALA A 27 -2.14 8.69 13.12
C ALA A 27 -3.07 9.44 14.09
N ARG A 28 -4.10 10.15 13.59
CA ARG A 28 -5.11 10.82 14.44
C ARG A 28 -5.87 9.84 15.33
N GLU A 29 -6.05 8.60 14.86
CA GLU A 29 -6.68 7.53 15.63
C GLU A 29 -5.70 6.75 16.54
N GLY A 30 -4.48 7.28 16.73
CA GLY A 30 -3.48 6.76 17.68
C GLY A 30 -2.56 5.69 17.12
N ALA A 31 -2.57 5.45 15.80
CA ALA A 31 -1.65 4.50 15.20
C ALA A 31 -0.19 5.00 15.17
N ASN A 32 0.75 4.06 15.24
CA ASN A 32 2.14 4.26 14.88
C ASN A 32 2.30 3.98 13.38
N VAL A 33 2.48 5.02 12.57
CA VAL A 33 2.44 4.91 11.10
C VAL A 33 3.84 4.77 10.50
N THR A 34 4.04 3.77 9.64
CA THR A 34 5.21 3.63 8.77
C THR A 34 4.81 3.96 7.35
N ILE A 35 5.34 5.04 6.81
CA ILE A 35 5.11 5.49 5.43
C ILE A 35 6.22 4.92 4.55
N LEU A 36 5.86 4.17 3.50
CA LEU A 36 6.76 3.78 2.41
C LEU A 36 6.44 4.62 1.18
N ASP A 37 7.40 5.40 0.71
CA ASP A 37 7.25 6.19 -0.51
C ASP A 37 8.62 6.36 -1.20
N TRP A 38 8.59 6.55 -2.52
CA TRP A 38 9.80 6.83 -3.30
C TRP A 38 10.17 8.32 -3.32
N ASN A 39 9.23 9.21 -2.97
CA ASN A 39 9.43 10.65 -2.91
C ASN A 39 9.91 11.06 -1.52
N ALA A 40 11.21 11.29 -1.38
CA ALA A 40 11.84 11.60 -0.11
C ALA A 40 11.32 12.91 0.51
N GLU A 41 11.10 13.94 -0.31
CA GLU A 41 10.63 15.25 0.16
C GLU A 41 9.19 15.14 0.70
N ALA A 42 8.30 14.56 -0.10
CA ALA A 42 6.90 14.38 0.31
C ALA A 42 6.76 13.46 1.52
N GLY A 43 7.58 12.39 1.60
CA GLY A 43 7.57 11.45 2.72
C GLY A 43 7.99 12.10 4.03
N ASN A 44 9.08 12.88 4.04
CA ASN A 44 9.50 13.64 5.22
C ASN A 44 8.44 14.68 5.62
N ALA A 45 7.91 15.45 4.67
CA ALA A 45 6.86 16.43 4.94
C ALA A 45 5.57 15.78 5.52
N ALA A 46 5.23 14.55 5.08
CA ALA A 46 4.09 13.82 5.65
C ALA A 46 4.33 13.43 7.11
N VAL A 47 5.55 12.98 7.45
CA VAL A 47 5.91 12.69 8.85
C VAL A 47 5.87 13.96 9.68
N ASP A 48 6.42 15.07 9.18
CA ASP A 48 6.44 16.35 9.92
C ASP A 48 5.02 16.83 10.23
N ARG A 49 4.07 16.71 9.27
CA ARG A 49 2.65 17.05 9.51
C ARG A 49 2.05 16.16 10.61
N ILE A 50 2.22 14.84 10.50
CA ILE A 50 1.68 13.90 11.49
C ILE A 50 2.25 14.18 12.89
N VAL A 51 3.55 14.43 13.01
CA VAL A 51 4.20 14.68 14.29
C VAL A 51 3.79 16.04 14.87
N SER A 52 3.66 17.08 14.04
CA SER A 52 3.18 18.40 14.49
C SER A 52 1.73 18.36 15.00
N ASP A 53 0.91 17.44 14.47
CA ASP A 53 -0.46 17.20 14.94
C ASP A 53 -0.52 16.24 16.16
N GLY A 54 0.66 15.87 16.73
CA GLY A 54 0.76 15.02 17.92
C GLY A 54 0.68 13.52 17.65
N GLY A 55 0.69 13.09 16.39
CA GLY A 55 0.72 11.69 15.99
C GLY A 55 2.13 11.08 15.98
N THR A 56 2.21 9.80 15.65
CA THR A 56 3.48 9.06 15.58
C THR A 56 3.67 8.50 14.17
N ALA A 57 4.78 8.85 13.51
CA ALA A 57 5.11 8.31 12.21
C ALA A 57 6.61 8.11 12.01
N GLN A 58 6.97 7.33 10.99
CA GLN A 58 8.29 7.24 10.38
C GLN A 58 8.18 7.12 8.88
N PHE A 59 9.22 7.50 8.18
CA PHE A 59 9.31 7.42 6.74
C PHE A 59 10.41 6.48 6.29
N ILE A 60 10.11 5.64 5.30
CA ILE A 60 11.05 4.75 4.63
C ILE A 60 11.11 5.14 3.16
N HIS A 61 12.22 5.72 2.76
CA HIS A 61 12.49 6.06 1.38
C HIS A 61 12.91 4.82 0.61
N ALA A 62 12.01 4.21 -0.14
CA ALA A 62 12.29 3.03 -0.94
C ALA A 62 11.28 2.86 -2.08
N ASP A 63 11.65 2.04 -3.08
CA ASP A 63 10.78 1.63 -4.17
C ASP A 63 9.98 0.37 -3.76
N ALA A 64 8.66 0.52 -3.65
CA ALA A 64 7.75 -0.58 -3.35
C ALA A 64 7.68 -1.65 -4.46
N GLY A 65 8.13 -1.35 -5.69
CA GLY A 65 8.24 -2.33 -6.77
C GLY A 65 9.35 -3.36 -6.54
N THR A 66 10.22 -3.17 -5.55
CA THR A 66 11.36 -4.02 -5.25
C THR A 66 11.16 -4.88 -4.01
N THR A 67 11.83 -6.02 -3.99
CA THR A 67 11.83 -6.91 -2.82
C THR A 67 12.44 -6.24 -1.59
N ASP A 68 13.56 -5.55 -1.78
CA ASP A 68 14.30 -4.92 -0.68
C ASP A 68 13.54 -3.72 -0.12
N GLY A 69 12.86 -2.91 -0.97
CA GLY A 69 12.02 -1.81 -0.51
C GLY A 69 10.85 -2.28 0.35
N CYS A 70 10.14 -3.33 -0.08
CA CYS A 70 9.05 -3.90 0.72
C CYS A 70 9.54 -4.51 2.03
N ARG A 71 10.67 -5.25 1.99
CA ARG A 71 11.24 -5.88 3.17
C ARG A 71 11.70 -4.84 4.18
N SER A 72 12.52 -3.87 3.76
CA SER A 72 13.05 -2.82 4.65
C SER A 72 11.94 -2.03 5.34
N CYS A 73 10.82 -1.78 4.66
CA CYS A 73 9.67 -1.12 5.26
C CYS A 73 9.06 -1.94 6.39
N VAL A 74 8.86 -3.25 6.17
CA VAL A 74 8.31 -4.14 7.21
C VAL A 74 9.28 -4.27 8.37
N ASP A 75 10.57 -4.50 8.10
CA ASP A 75 11.60 -4.61 9.13
C ASP A 75 11.64 -3.35 10.00
N ALA A 76 11.62 -2.15 9.39
CA ALA A 76 11.61 -0.88 10.11
C ALA A 76 10.35 -0.70 10.99
N ALA A 77 9.18 -1.13 10.52
CA ALA A 77 7.95 -1.09 11.32
C ALA A 77 8.05 -2.04 12.54
N VAL A 78 8.60 -3.23 12.33
CA VAL A 78 8.80 -4.22 13.40
C VAL A 78 9.83 -3.74 14.43
N ASP A 79 10.96 -3.22 13.95
CA ASP A 79 12.05 -2.76 14.82
C ASP A 79 11.61 -1.57 15.70
N LYS A 80 10.85 -0.63 15.13
CA LYS A 80 10.44 0.58 15.86
C LYS A 80 9.18 0.38 16.70
N TYR A 81 8.21 -0.40 16.20
CA TYR A 81 6.87 -0.51 16.80
C TYR A 81 6.51 -1.90 17.29
N GLY A 82 7.43 -2.87 17.20
CA GLY A 82 7.30 -4.21 17.77
C GLY A 82 6.45 -5.20 16.94
N GLY A 83 5.92 -4.80 15.78
CA GLY A 83 5.11 -5.69 14.93
C GLY A 83 4.38 -4.95 13.82
N VAL A 84 3.44 -5.65 13.17
CA VAL A 84 2.57 -5.08 12.14
C VAL A 84 1.13 -5.52 12.43
N ASN A 85 0.22 -4.56 12.56
CA ASN A 85 -1.21 -4.81 12.76
C ASN A 85 -2.03 -4.54 11.49
N VAL A 86 -1.64 -3.52 10.71
CA VAL A 86 -2.35 -3.13 9.48
C VAL A 86 -1.34 -2.86 8.37
N VAL A 87 -1.66 -3.33 7.17
CA VAL A 87 -0.97 -2.93 5.93
C VAL A 87 -1.99 -2.31 4.99
N PHE A 88 -1.83 -1.03 4.67
CA PHE A 88 -2.58 -0.37 3.63
C PHE A 88 -1.73 -0.29 2.36
N ASN A 89 -1.96 -1.21 1.45
CA ASN A 89 -1.36 -1.28 0.13
C ASN A 89 -2.00 -0.24 -0.79
N ASN A 90 -1.51 0.98 -0.75
CA ASN A 90 -2.08 2.08 -1.54
C ASN A 90 -1.20 2.45 -2.75
N VAL A 91 0.12 2.26 -2.68
CA VAL A 91 1.02 2.64 -3.78
C VAL A 91 0.48 2.17 -5.13
N GLY A 92 0.57 3.03 -6.13
CA GLY A 92 0.20 2.67 -7.50
C GLY A 92 0.76 3.70 -8.47
N ILE A 93 1.01 3.26 -9.68
CA ILE A 93 1.45 4.12 -10.78
C ILE A 93 0.64 3.85 -12.03
N GLN A 94 0.46 4.90 -12.81
CA GLN A 94 -0.02 4.85 -14.19
C GLN A 94 0.69 5.96 -14.96
N PRO A 95 1.93 5.72 -15.43
CA PRO A 95 2.72 6.73 -16.12
C PRO A 95 2.08 7.14 -17.47
N PRO A 96 2.35 8.35 -17.98
CA PRO A 96 1.69 8.89 -19.19
C PRO A 96 1.83 8.00 -20.44
N ASP A 97 2.96 7.32 -20.60
CA ASP A 97 3.24 6.39 -21.70
C ASP A 97 2.48 5.05 -21.62
N SER A 98 1.74 4.84 -20.53
CA SER A 98 0.88 3.66 -20.34
C SER A 98 -0.56 3.84 -20.85
N TYR A 99 -0.93 5.05 -21.30
CA TYR A 99 -2.28 5.32 -21.84
C TYR A 99 -2.36 5.01 -23.33
N VAL A 100 -2.04 3.77 -23.68
CA VAL A 100 -2.02 3.23 -25.05
C VAL A 100 -2.61 1.84 -25.06
N ASP A 101 -2.91 1.31 -26.26
CA ASP A 101 -3.36 -0.08 -26.38
C ASP A 101 -2.22 -1.10 -26.12
N ALA A 102 -2.56 -2.39 -26.10
CA ALA A 102 -1.60 -3.42 -25.76
C ALA A 102 -0.49 -3.64 -26.83
N VAL A 103 -0.67 -3.14 -28.05
CA VAL A 103 0.35 -3.25 -29.11
C VAL A 103 1.41 -2.18 -28.94
N GLU A 104 1.00 -0.98 -28.55
CA GLU A 104 1.86 0.19 -28.40
C GLU A 104 2.53 0.27 -27.01
N LEU A 105 2.03 -0.48 -26.02
CA LEU A 105 2.54 -0.42 -24.64
C LEU A 105 3.95 -1.02 -24.56
N PRO A 106 4.96 -0.25 -24.09
CA PRO A 106 6.32 -0.79 -23.89
C PRO A 106 6.32 -1.88 -22.79
N GLU A 107 7.03 -2.99 -23.04
CA GLU A 107 7.16 -4.08 -22.06
C GLU A 107 7.76 -3.58 -20.72
N GLU A 108 8.72 -2.67 -20.76
CA GLU A 108 9.31 -2.08 -19.55
C GLU A 108 8.26 -1.33 -18.71
N THR A 109 7.36 -0.58 -19.36
CA THR A 109 6.27 0.13 -18.70
C THR A 109 5.26 -0.86 -18.10
N TRP A 110 4.93 -1.94 -18.84
CA TRP A 110 4.13 -3.04 -18.32
C TRP A 110 4.75 -3.64 -17.04
N ASP A 111 6.01 -4.05 -17.11
CA ASP A 111 6.72 -4.68 -16.00
C ASP A 111 6.79 -3.78 -14.77
N LYS A 112 7.03 -2.49 -14.97
CA LYS A 112 7.05 -1.50 -13.89
C LYS A 112 5.69 -1.35 -13.21
N ILE A 113 4.61 -1.28 -14.00
CA ILE A 113 3.24 -1.20 -13.45
C ILE A 113 2.92 -2.47 -12.67
N ILE A 114 3.21 -3.65 -13.19
CA ILE A 114 2.98 -4.92 -12.49
C ILE A 114 3.82 -5.01 -11.21
N ALA A 115 5.09 -4.60 -11.26
CA ALA A 115 5.95 -4.61 -10.08
C ALA A 115 5.41 -3.72 -8.97
N VAL A 116 5.03 -2.49 -9.28
CA VAL A 116 4.56 -1.51 -8.27
C VAL A 116 3.12 -1.78 -7.85
N ASN A 117 2.20 -2.03 -8.82
CA ASN A 117 0.77 -2.10 -8.52
C ASN A 117 0.28 -3.47 -8.03
N LEU A 118 1.01 -4.55 -8.31
CA LEU A 118 0.58 -5.91 -7.98
C LEU A 118 1.61 -6.68 -7.16
N LYS A 119 2.87 -6.81 -7.65
CA LYS A 119 3.89 -7.58 -6.96
C LYS A 119 4.18 -7.04 -5.57
N SER A 120 4.13 -5.72 -5.38
CA SER A 120 4.32 -5.08 -4.06
C SER A 120 3.34 -5.61 -3.01
N ARG A 121 2.07 -5.86 -3.38
CA ARG A 121 1.03 -6.41 -2.47
C ARG A 121 1.42 -7.78 -1.95
N PHE A 122 1.86 -8.63 -2.87
CA PHE A 122 2.38 -9.95 -2.52
C PHE A 122 3.61 -9.85 -1.60
N LEU A 123 4.57 -8.98 -1.92
CA LEU A 123 5.79 -8.83 -1.12
C LEU A 123 5.49 -8.30 0.28
N LEU A 124 4.65 -7.27 0.40
CA LEU A 124 4.26 -6.73 1.70
C LEU A 124 3.50 -7.76 2.53
N ALA A 125 2.57 -8.50 1.94
CA ALA A 125 1.90 -9.60 2.62
C ALA A 125 2.89 -10.67 3.07
N LYS A 126 3.79 -11.10 2.18
CA LYS A 126 4.82 -12.11 2.47
C LYS A 126 5.67 -11.75 3.70
N TYR A 127 6.08 -10.49 3.81
CA TYR A 127 6.92 -10.06 4.92
C TYR A 127 6.12 -9.66 6.17
N SER A 128 4.91 -9.12 6.05
CA SER A 128 4.10 -8.67 7.19
C SER A 128 3.36 -9.80 7.90
N ILE A 129 2.84 -10.79 7.18
CA ILE A 129 2.02 -11.87 7.75
C ILE A 129 2.70 -12.64 8.88
N PRO A 130 4.00 -13.01 8.81
CA PRO A 130 4.67 -13.65 9.94
C PRO A 130 4.65 -12.82 11.22
N HIS A 131 4.69 -11.49 11.12
CA HIS A 131 4.61 -10.58 12.25
C HIS A 131 3.17 -10.36 12.72
N MET A 132 2.20 -10.29 11.82
CA MET A 132 0.77 -10.25 12.16
C MET A 132 0.36 -11.49 12.96
N ARG A 133 0.83 -12.68 12.60
CA ARG A 133 0.60 -13.91 13.38
C ARG A 133 1.09 -13.80 14.81
N LYS A 134 2.26 -13.19 15.03
CA LYS A 134 2.86 -13.02 16.37
C LYS A 134 2.04 -12.08 17.27
N VAL A 135 1.34 -11.11 16.69
CA VAL A 135 0.49 -10.15 17.42
C VAL A 135 -0.98 -10.58 17.46
N GLY A 136 -1.31 -11.80 17.01
CA GLY A 136 -2.64 -12.39 17.11
C GLY A 136 -3.59 -12.07 15.95
N GLY A 137 -3.07 -11.60 14.83
CA GLY A 137 -3.85 -11.29 13.62
C GLY A 137 -3.58 -9.89 13.09
N GLY A 138 -4.38 -9.46 12.12
CA GLY A 138 -4.20 -8.14 11.51
C GLY A 138 -5.16 -7.86 10.36
N VAL A 139 -4.91 -6.77 9.66
CA VAL A 139 -5.70 -6.37 8.48
C VAL A 139 -4.79 -5.99 7.34
N ILE A 140 -5.04 -6.55 6.16
CA ILE A 140 -4.43 -6.12 4.90
C ILE A 140 -5.53 -5.48 4.06
N ILE A 141 -5.33 -4.21 3.70
CA ILE A 141 -6.24 -3.43 2.86
C ILE A 141 -5.51 -3.13 1.56
N SER A 142 -6.14 -3.31 0.42
CA SER A 142 -5.58 -2.86 -0.87
C SER A 142 -6.44 -1.79 -1.52
N SER A 143 -5.80 -0.70 -1.94
CA SER A 143 -6.38 0.29 -2.84
C SER A 143 -6.30 -0.26 -4.27
N ALA A 144 -7.31 -1.07 -4.64
CA ALA A 144 -7.44 -1.57 -5.99
C ALA A 144 -7.97 -0.46 -6.93
N SER A 145 -9.02 -0.68 -7.67
CA SER A 145 -9.66 0.33 -8.51
C SER A 145 -10.96 -0.21 -9.12
N VAL A 146 -11.86 0.66 -9.52
CA VAL A 146 -12.96 0.31 -10.44
C VAL A 146 -12.44 -0.32 -11.74
N GLN A 147 -11.22 0.02 -12.18
CA GLN A 147 -10.57 -0.58 -13.35
C GLN A 147 -10.22 -2.08 -13.18
N GLY A 148 -10.23 -2.60 -11.97
CA GLY A 148 -10.14 -4.05 -11.71
C GLY A 148 -11.47 -4.78 -11.84
N LEU A 149 -12.59 -4.06 -11.87
CA LEU A 149 -13.96 -4.59 -12.01
C LEU A 149 -14.52 -4.36 -13.42
N GLN A 150 -14.16 -3.22 -14.01
CA GLN A 150 -14.51 -2.82 -15.37
C GLN A 150 -13.29 -2.13 -15.98
N SER A 151 -13.24 -2.00 -17.31
CA SER A 151 -12.09 -1.41 -18.00
C SER A 151 -12.51 -0.29 -18.91
N MET A 152 -11.57 0.64 -19.15
CA MET A 152 -11.64 1.62 -20.23
C MET A 152 -10.54 1.36 -21.26
N GLY A 153 -10.64 1.95 -22.45
CA GLY A 153 -9.60 1.80 -23.47
C GLY A 153 -8.26 2.39 -23.04
N GLY A 154 -7.15 1.79 -23.53
CA GLY A 154 -5.82 2.36 -23.37
C GLY A 154 -5.19 2.23 -21.95
N VAL A 155 -5.61 1.28 -21.13
CA VAL A 155 -5.08 1.11 -19.78
C VAL A 155 -4.77 -0.37 -19.45
N SER A 156 -4.29 -1.12 -20.41
CA SER A 156 -4.16 -2.58 -20.33
C SER A 156 -3.33 -3.06 -19.12
N ALA A 157 -2.14 -2.52 -18.89
CA ALA A 157 -1.30 -2.90 -17.75
C ALA A 157 -1.92 -2.50 -16.41
N TYR A 158 -2.48 -1.30 -16.34
CA TYR A 158 -3.12 -0.83 -15.10
C TYR A 158 -4.35 -1.69 -14.76
N ALA A 159 -5.24 -1.92 -15.71
CA ALA A 159 -6.42 -2.76 -15.52
C ALA A 159 -6.03 -4.20 -15.12
N ALA A 160 -5.02 -4.78 -15.78
CA ALA A 160 -4.48 -6.09 -15.42
C ALA A 160 -3.94 -6.12 -14.00
N SER A 161 -3.16 -5.09 -13.60
CA SER A 161 -2.62 -4.98 -12.25
C SER A 161 -3.72 -4.90 -11.19
N LYS A 162 -4.77 -4.10 -11.44
CA LYS A 162 -5.88 -3.90 -10.50
C LYS A 162 -6.84 -5.10 -10.44
N GLY A 163 -7.07 -5.77 -11.57
CA GLY A 163 -7.79 -7.06 -11.61
C GLY A 163 -7.03 -8.17 -10.88
N GLY A 164 -5.70 -8.24 -11.08
CA GLY A 164 -4.82 -9.14 -10.34
C GLY A 164 -4.81 -8.87 -8.83
N ASP A 165 -4.81 -7.59 -8.42
CA ASP A 165 -4.91 -7.17 -7.02
C ASP A 165 -6.20 -7.70 -6.37
N LEU A 166 -7.36 -7.51 -7.01
CA LEU A 166 -8.63 -8.04 -6.50
C LEU A 166 -8.61 -9.56 -6.34
N SER A 167 -8.02 -10.27 -7.31
CA SER A 167 -7.90 -11.73 -7.25
C SER A 167 -6.96 -12.17 -6.13
N LEU A 168 -5.82 -11.50 -5.97
CA LEU A 168 -4.85 -11.75 -4.91
C LEU A 168 -5.46 -11.52 -3.53
N MET A 169 -6.21 -10.41 -3.33
CA MET A 169 -6.87 -10.13 -2.05
C MET A 169 -7.91 -11.21 -1.69
N ARG A 170 -8.71 -11.67 -2.66
CA ARG A 170 -9.66 -12.77 -2.43
C ARG A 170 -8.94 -14.06 -2.02
N GLN A 171 -7.86 -14.42 -2.71
CA GLN A 171 -7.08 -15.63 -2.37
C GLN A 171 -6.48 -15.53 -0.98
N MET A 172 -5.79 -14.42 -0.67
CA MET A 172 -5.18 -14.22 0.65
C MET A 172 -6.21 -14.16 1.77
N SER A 173 -7.44 -13.69 1.53
CA SER A 173 -8.50 -13.70 2.54
C SER A 173 -8.87 -15.12 2.98
N LEU A 174 -8.84 -16.08 2.06
CA LEU A 174 -9.07 -17.50 2.36
C LEU A 174 -7.87 -18.15 3.05
N ASP A 175 -6.67 -17.86 2.55
CA ASP A 175 -5.43 -18.49 3.05
C ASP A 175 -5.15 -18.11 4.52
N PHE A 176 -5.45 -16.88 4.91
CA PHE A 176 -5.05 -16.30 6.20
C PHE A 176 -6.21 -16.05 7.17
N ALA A 177 -7.45 -16.43 6.84
CA ALA A 177 -8.59 -16.32 7.74
C ALA A 177 -8.35 -17.08 9.07
N LYS A 178 -7.75 -18.26 9.01
CA LYS A 178 -7.38 -19.06 10.20
C LYS A 178 -6.36 -18.39 11.12
N ASP A 179 -5.61 -17.43 10.60
CA ASP A 179 -4.60 -16.66 11.35
C ASP A 179 -5.19 -15.36 11.94
N ASN A 180 -6.51 -15.20 11.90
CA ASN A 180 -7.21 -13.96 12.29
C ASN A 180 -6.72 -12.74 11.49
N ILE A 181 -6.35 -12.92 10.21
CA ILE A 181 -5.93 -11.85 9.31
C ILE A 181 -7.05 -11.61 8.29
N ARG A 182 -7.63 -10.42 8.32
CA ARG A 182 -8.63 -9.97 7.36
C ARG A 182 -7.94 -9.34 6.16
N VAL A 183 -8.35 -9.72 4.97
CA VAL A 183 -7.82 -9.16 3.73
C VAL A 183 -8.97 -8.60 2.91
N VAL A 184 -8.92 -7.31 2.60
CA VAL A 184 -10.00 -6.59 1.92
C VAL A 184 -9.44 -5.64 0.87
N SER A 185 -10.29 -5.21 -0.08
CA SER A 185 -9.95 -4.17 -1.05
C SER A 185 -10.98 -3.06 -1.04
N VAL A 186 -10.51 -1.84 -1.30
CA VAL A 186 -11.33 -0.69 -1.67
C VAL A 186 -11.10 -0.38 -3.14
N ASN A 187 -12.13 0.07 -3.84
CA ASN A 187 -12.09 0.26 -5.29
C ASN A 187 -12.45 1.70 -5.64
N PRO A 188 -11.51 2.64 -5.49
CA PRO A 188 -11.77 4.04 -5.82
C PRO A 188 -12.11 4.21 -7.31
N GLY A 189 -13.00 5.16 -7.59
CA GLY A 189 -13.20 5.74 -8.91
C GLY A 189 -12.14 6.80 -9.22
N ALA A 190 -12.53 7.84 -9.93
CA ALA A 190 -11.67 9.01 -10.16
C ALA A 190 -11.60 9.84 -8.88
N ILE A 191 -10.40 10.00 -8.33
CA ILE A 191 -10.13 10.82 -7.15
C ILE A 191 -9.11 11.89 -7.56
N ASP A 192 -9.39 13.14 -7.24
CA ASP A 192 -8.47 14.25 -7.52
C ASP A 192 -7.25 14.17 -6.60
N THR A 193 -6.14 13.71 -7.18
CA THR A 193 -4.87 13.47 -6.49
C THR A 193 -3.68 13.78 -7.41
N PRO A 194 -2.45 13.88 -6.88
CA PRO A 194 -1.25 14.09 -7.70
C PRO A 194 -0.86 12.95 -8.65
N MET A 195 -1.57 11.80 -8.60
CA MET A 195 -1.34 10.66 -9.51
C MET A 195 -2.06 10.86 -10.83
#